data_2f471339e13e5aeeb4cb183a6ceeed03
#
_entry.id   2f471339e13e5aeeb4cb183a6ceeed03
#
_cell.length_a   1.000
_cell.length_b   1.000
_cell.length_c   1.000
_cell.angle_alpha   90.00
_cell.angle_beta   90.00
_cell.angle_gamma   90.00
#
_symmetry.space_group_name_H-M   'P 1'
#
loop_
_entity.id
_entity.type
_entity.pdbx_description
1 polymer ?
#
loop_
_entity_poly.entity_id
_entity_poly.type
_entity_poly.pdbx_seq_one_letter_code
_entity_poly.pdbx_strand_id
1 'polypeptide(L)'
;KMKEQGWEMIEPGSYAAEDATISKAAQRNEPWFGYYSAPTAFVGKYNLVKLDWGVSFAGQENWNCITKPDCPSPKPSSWTESFVRTIFTDKYNQKVSPDIKNYFASRVIPGDVMNGLLLYMEDNQSTPDMVAEYFIDTNKDMVNSWLN
;
A
#
# COMPACT_ATOMS: atom_id res chain seq x y z
N LYS A 1 7.62 11.63 -23.17
CA LYS A 1 8.34 10.39 -23.58
C LYS A 1 7.37 9.21 -23.77
N MET A 2 6.47 8.88 -22.81
CA MET A 2 5.54 7.75 -23.00
C MET A 2 4.57 8.00 -24.16
N LYS A 3 4.00 9.20 -24.29
CA LYS A 3 3.15 9.57 -25.45
C LYS A 3 3.87 9.44 -26.79
N GLU A 4 5.17 9.77 -26.84
CA GLU A 4 6.01 9.64 -28.05
C GLU A 4 6.24 8.17 -28.43
N GLN A 5 6.05 7.25 -27.50
CA GLN A 5 6.13 5.80 -27.68
C GLN A 5 4.76 5.15 -27.93
N GLY A 6 3.71 5.94 -28.14
CA GLY A 6 2.38 5.45 -28.41
C GLY A 6 1.54 5.06 -27.18
N TRP A 7 2.03 5.39 -25.96
CA TRP A 7 1.25 5.17 -24.75
C TRP A 7 0.20 6.26 -24.55
N GLU A 8 -1.00 5.85 -24.20
CA GLU A 8 -2.08 6.74 -23.79
C GLU A 8 -2.27 6.62 -22.27
N MET A 9 -2.36 7.77 -21.59
CA MET A 9 -2.71 7.80 -20.17
C MET A 9 -4.22 7.90 -20.03
N ILE A 10 -4.82 6.92 -19.39
CA ILE A 10 -6.24 6.88 -19.06
C ILE A 10 -6.39 7.17 -17.58
N GLU A 11 -7.20 8.17 -17.25
CA GLU A 11 -7.56 8.49 -15.86
C GLU A 11 -8.95 7.92 -15.58
N PRO A 12 -9.08 6.87 -14.75
CA PRO A 12 -10.38 6.24 -14.49
C PRO A 12 -11.32 7.11 -13.66
N GLY A 13 -10.81 8.15 -13.00
CA GLY A 13 -11.59 9.14 -12.25
C GLY A 13 -11.95 8.73 -10.82
N SER A 14 -11.84 7.44 -10.46
CA SER A 14 -12.03 6.96 -9.09
C SER A 14 -11.32 5.62 -8.87
N TYR A 15 -11.01 5.28 -7.62
CA TYR A 15 -10.46 3.97 -7.27
C TYR A 15 -11.39 2.82 -7.72
N ALA A 16 -12.69 2.94 -7.53
CA ALA A 16 -13.63 1.91 -7.96
C ALA A 16 -13.62 1.68 -9.49
N ALA A 17 -13.42 2.74 -10.27
CA ALA A 17 -13.27 2.62 -11.72
C ALA A 17 -11.91 2.01 -12.10
N GLU A 18 -10.85 2.30 -11.36
CA GLU A 18 -9.54 1.67 -11.52
C GLU A 18 -9.59 0.18 -11.20
N ASP A 19 -10.20 -0.22 -10.07
CA ASP A 19 -10.47 -1.60 -9.69
C ASP A 19 -11.23 -2.36 -10.78
N ALA A 20 -12.22 -1.73 -11.39
CA ALA A 20 -12.96 -2.31 -12.50
C ALA A 20 -12.07 -2.56 -13.74
N THR A 21 -11.08 -1.71 -14.01
CA THR A 21 -10.12 -1.94 -15.12
C THR A 21 -9.24 -3.14 -14.86
N ILE A 22 -8.74 -3.31 -13.63
CA ILE A 22 -7.93 -4.46 -13.21
C ILE A 22 -8.75 -5.75 -13.34
N SER A 23 -9.95 -5.76 -12.76
CA SER A 23 -10.86 -6.91 -12.79
C SER A 23 -11.19 -7.33 -14.23
N LYS A 24 -11.49 -6.37 -15.10
CA LYS A 24 -11.79 -6.61 -16.52
C LYS A 24 -10.61 -7.21 -17.26
N ALA A 25 -9.40 -6.68 -17.05
CA ALA A 25 -8.20 -7.20 -17.66
C ALA A 25 -7.93 -8.65 -17.21
N ALA A 26 -8.04 -8.92 -15.90
CA ALA A 26 -7.87 -10.24 -15.33
C ALA A 26 -8.89 -11.25 -15.88
N GLN A 27 -10.18 -10.89 -15.97
CA GLN A 27 -11.23 -11.74 -16.54
C GLN A 27 -10.98 -12.10 -18.02
N ARG A 28 -10.33 -11.21 -18.76
CA ARG A 28 -10.02 -11.39 -20.18
C ARG A 28 -8.64 -12.00 -20.43
N ASN A 29 -7.89 -12.26 -19.36
CA ASN A 29 -6.49 -12.68 -19.44
C ASN A 29 -5.65 -11.68 -20.26
N GLU A 30 -5.95 -10.39 -20.11
CA GLU A 30 -5.24 -9.28 -20.75
C GLU A 30 -4.23 -8.66 -19.76
N PRO A 31 -3.08 -8.18 -20.23
CA PRO A 31 -2.15 -7.47 -19.36
C PRO A 31 -2.77 -6.15 -18.88
N TRP A 32 -2.52 -5.82 -17.61
CA TRP A 32 -2.86 -4.53 -17.04
C TRP A 32 -1.57 -3.84 -16.56
N PHE A 33 -1.52 -2.54 -16.75
CA PHE A 33 -0.43 -1.70 -16.32
C PHE A 33 -0.96 -0.34 -15.87
N GLY A 34 -0.63 0.10 -14.65
CA GLY A 34 -1.08 1.37 -14.13
C GLY A 34 -0.46 1.71 -12.78
N TYR A 35 -0.87 2.86 -12.25
CA TYR A 35 -0.62 3.21 -10.86
C TYR A 35 -1.64 2.49 -9.98
N TYR A 36 -1.19 1.93 -8.87
CA TYR A 36 -2.09 1.38 -7.86
C TYR A 36 -1.47 1.47 -6.47
N SER A 37 -2.31 1.60 -5.44
CA SER A 37 -1.84 1.65 -4.05
C SER A 37 -1.76 0.26 -3.42
N ALA A 38 -0.83 0.08 -2.51
CA ALA A 38 -0.74 -1.07 -1.64
C ALA A 38 -0.61 -0.59 -0.16
N PRO A 39 -1.10 -1.35 0.83
CA PRO A 39 -1.74 -2.66 0.72
C PRO A 39 -3.23 -2.58 0.33
N THR A 40 -3.71 -3.54 -0.49
CA THR A 40 -5.13 -3.70 -0.84
C THR A 40 -5.46 -5.16 -1.12
N ALA A 41 -6.76 -5.53 -1.02
CA ALA A 41 -7.22 -6.85 -1.41
C ALA A 41 -6.94 -7.16 -2.89
N PHE A 42 -7.02 -6.17 -3.78
CA PHE A 42 -6.75 -6.30 -5.22
C PHE A 42 -5.32 -6.70 -5.53
N VAL A 43 -4.35 -6.13 -4.79
CA VAL A 43 -2.94 -6.54 -4.93
C VAL A 43 -2.77 -8.02 -4.60
N GLY A 44 -3.40 -8.51 -3.54
CA GLY A 44 -3.41 -9.93 -3.19
C GLY A 44 -4.15 -10.80 -4.20
N LYS A 45 -5.36 -10.41 -4.58
CA LYS A 45 -6.26 -11.17 -5.46
C LYS A 45 -5.70 -11.39 -6.87
N TYR A 46 -5.10 -10.37 -7.45
CA TYR A 46 -4.59 -10.39 -8.82
C TYR A 46 -3.08 -10.54 -8.90
N ASN A 47 -2.39 -10.76 -7.77
CA ASN A 47 -0.94 -10.86 -7.69
C ASN A 47 -0.22 -9.71 -8.42
N LEU A 48 -0.69 -8.49 -8.18
CA LEU A 48 -0.09 -7.32 -8.80
C LEU A 48 1.37 -7.14 -8.35
N VAL A 49 2.25 -6.92 -9.31
CA VAL A 49 3.70 -6.81 -9.08
C VAL A 49 4.14 -5.38 -9.32
N LYS A 50 4.85 -4.81 -8.34
CA LYS A 50 5.49 -3.51 -8.51
C LYS A 50 6.62 -3.61 -9.52
N LEU A 51 6.56 -2.81 -10.57
CA LEU A 51 7.63 -2.72 -11.55
C LEU A 51 8.74 -1.80 -11.04
N ASP A 52 9.98 -2.26 -11.17
CA ASP A 52 11.15 -1.42 -10.94
C ASP A 52 11.55 -0.73 -12.26
N TRP A 53 11.53 0.58 -12.25
CA TRP A 53 11.89 1.41 -13.41
C TRP A 53 13.38 1.75 -13.45
N GLY A 54 14.19 1.28 -12.51
CA GLY A 54 15.59 1.67 -12.38
C GLY A 54 15.79 3.15 -12.04
N VAL A 55 14.76 3.80 -11.48
CA VAL A 55 14.79 5.22 -11.12
C VAL A 55 14.69 5.36 -9.60
N SER A 56 15.71 5.96 -9.00
CA SER A 56 15.73 6.27 -7.57
C SER A 56 14.88 7.49 -7.24
N PHE A 57 14.53 7.66 -5.97
CA PHE A 57 13.88 8.88 -5.49
C PHE A 57 14.84 10.08 -5.67
N ALA A 58 14.38 11.08 -6.42
CA ALA A 58 15.18 12.22 -6.83
C ALA A 58 15.18 13.39 -5.81
N GLY A 59 14.77 13.12 -4.57
CA GLY A 59 14.73 14.08 -3.46
C GLY A 59 13.43 14.86 -3.35
N GLN A 60 13.23 15.41 -2.15
CA GLN A 60 11.95 16.07 -1.78
C GLN A 60 11.68 17.34 -2.62
N GLU A 61 12.71 18.07 -3.00
CA GLU A 61 12.56 19.26 -3.82
C GLU A 61 11.99 18.92 -5.21
N ASN A 62 12.57 17.91 -5.87
CA ASN A 62 12.04 17.41 -7.14
C ASN A 62 10.62 16.84 -6.98
N TRP A 63 10.36 16.10 -5.90
CA TRP A 63 9.03 15.57 -5.60
C TRP A 63 8.00 16.69 -5.48
N ASN A 64 8.31 17.75 -4.73
CA ASN A 64 7.43 18.92 -4.58
C ASN A 64 7.20 19.68 -5.89
N CYS A 65 8.12 19.55 -6.83
CA CYS A 65 7.96 20.12 -8.18
C CYS A 65 7.05 19.25 -9.04
N ILE A 66 7.37 17.96 -9.20
CA ILE A 66 6.67 17.05 -10.12
C ILE A 66 5.22 16.76 -9.74
N THR A 67 4.84 17.02 -8.48
CA THR A 67 3.44 16.93 -8.02
C THR A 67 2.60 18.16 -8.40
N LYS A 68 3.20 19.14 -9.09
CA LYS A 68 2.51 20.34 -9.59
C LYS A 68 2.45 20.32 -11.11
N PRO A 69 1.32 20.76 -11.72
CA PRO A 69 1.17 20.75 -13.18
C PRO A 69 2.20 21.61 -13.92
N ASP A 70 2.70 22.65 -13.28
CA ASP A 70 3.58 23.69 -13.82
C ASP A 70 5.05 23.50 -13.43
N CYS A 71 5.49 22.29 -13.05
CA CYS A 71 6.87 22.02 -12.73
C CYS A 71 7.79 22.34 -13.93
N PRO A 72 8.71 23.30 -13.83
CA PRO A 72 9.48 23.80 -14.99
C PRO A 72 10.55 22.83 -15.47
N SER A 73 11.01 21.93 -14.61
CA SER A 73 12.11 21.00 -14.91
C SER A 73 11.90 19.65 -14.20
N PRO A 74 10.88 18.87 -14.60
CA PRO A 74 10.59 17.60 -13.96
C PRO A 74 11.67 16.57 -14.24
N LYS A 75 12.23 15.97 -13.18
CA LYS A 75 13.15 14.84 -13.28
C LYS A 75 12.40 13.54 -12.96
N PRO A 76 12.70 12.43 -13.66
CA PRO A 76 12.18 11.13 -13.26
C PRO A 76 12.50 10.83 -11.79
N SER A 77 11.54 10.27 -11.08
CA SER A 77 11.68 9.92 -9.66
C SER A 77 10.83 8.70 -9.35
N SER A 78 11.33 7.81 -8.52
CA SER A 78 10.46 6.85 -7.83
C SER A 78 9.59 7.59 -6.80
N TRP A 79 8.58 6.90 -6.29
CA TRP A 79 7.73 7.39 -5.20
C TRP A 79 8.52 7.48 -3.89
N THR A 80 8.11 8.40 -3.03
CA THR A 80 8.58 8.45 -1.65
C THR A 80 8.07 7.21 -0.91
N GLU A 81 8.88 6.71 0.02
CA GLU A 81 8.38 5.71 0.96
C GLU A 81 7.26 6.31 1.81
N SER A 82 6.19 5.55 1.95
CA SER A 82 5.03 5.91 2.76
C SER A 82 4.73 4.77 3.74
N PHE A 83 4.63 5.10 5.02
CA PHE A 83 4.44 4.12 6.08
C PHE A 83 3.06 4.32 6.73
N VAL A 84 2.33 3.23 6.90
CA VAL A 84 1.19 3.21 7.79
C VAL A 84 1.70 3.20 9.23
N ARG A 85 1.30 4.18 10.03
CA ARG A 85 1.79 4.36 11.41
C ARG A 85 0.65 4.40 12.39
N THR A 86 0.86 3.80 13.56
CA THR A 86 0.00 4.04 14.72
C THR A 86 0.34 5.40 15.33
N ILE A 87 -0.67 6.23 15.53
CA ILE A 87 -0.51 7.56 16.13
C ILE A 87 -1.27 7.63 17.46
N PHE A 88 -0.73 8.37 18.42
CA PHE A 88 -1.34 8.65 19.70
C PHE A 88 -1.48 10.15 19.91
N THR A 89 -2.43 10.54 20.74
CA THR A 89 -2.44 11.90 21.30
C THR A 89 -1.35 12.06 22.36
N ASP A 90 -0.82 13.27 22.52
CA ASP A 90 0.18 13.56 23.57
C ASP A 90 -0.32 13.17 24.95
N LYS A 91 -1.60 13.40 25.25
CA LYS A 91 -2.23 13.02 26.50
C LYS A 91 -2.20 11.51 26.75
N TYR A 92 -2.42 10.69 25.71
CA TYR A 92 -2.32 9.24 25.82
C TYR A 92 -0.88 8.82 25.98
N ASN A 93 0.04 9.37 25.18
CA ASN A 93 1.47 9.08 25.23
C ASN A 93 2.10 9.34 26.60
N GLN A 94 1.60 10.34 27.36
CA GLN A 94 2.07 10.62 28.73
C GLN A 94 1.59 9.59 29.76
N LYS A 95 0.47 8.90 29.48
CA LYS A 95 -0.19 8.00 30.44
C LYS A 95 0.09 6.53 30.17
N VAL A 96 0.43 6.16 28.93
CA VAL A 96 0.64 4.78 28.53
C VAL A 96 1.98 4.26 29.05
N SER A 97 2.00 2.99 29.49
CA SER A 97 3.21 2.35 30.01
C SER A 97 4.29 2.21 28.91
N PRO A 98 5.57 2.12 29.30
CA PRO A 98 6.67 1.85 28.36
C PRO A 98 6.44 0.56 27.56
N ASP A 99 5.93 -0.50 28.16
CA ASP A 99 5.69 -1.79 27.50
C ASP A 99 4.70 -1.67 26.36
N ILE A 100 3.61 -0.92 26.56
CA ILE A 100 2.62 -0.65 25.50
C ILE A 100 3.25 0.19 24.38
N LYS A 101 4.11 1.16 24.70
CA LYS A 101 4.84 1.92 23.68
C LYS A 101 5.77 1.02 22.86
N ASN A 102 6.51 0.15 23.54
CA ASN A 102 7.40 -0.81 22.89
C ASN A 102 6.62 -1.76 21.98
N TYR A 103 5.50 -2.30 22.45
CA TYR A 103 4.63 -3.13 21.63
C TYR A 103 4.20 -2.42 20.35
N PHE A 104 3.71 -1.19 20.43
CA PHE A 104 3.31 -0.44 19.24
C PHE A 104 4.49 -0.07 18.34
N ALA A 105 5.68 0.14 18.89
CA ALA A 105 6.88 0.43 18.12
C ALA A 105 7.43 -0.81 17.38
N SER A 106 7.32 -1.99 18.00
CA SER A 106 7.77 -3.27 17.42
C SER A 106 6.77 -3.87 16.42
N ARG A 107 5.49 -3.44 16.48
CA ARG A 107 4.43 -3.99 15.65
C ARG A 107 4.55 -3.56 14.21
N VAL A 108 5.15 -4.42 13.40
CA VAL A 108 5.26 -4.25 11.95
C VAL A 108 4.56 -5.41 11.25
N ILE A 109 3.62 -5.11 10.37
CA ILE A 109 2.97 -6.10 9.51
C ILE A 109 3.50 -5.88 8.09
N PRO A 110 4.17 -6.88 7.47
CA PRO A 110 4.63 -6.80 6.09
C PRO A 110 3.46 -6.54 5.11
N GLY A 111 3.75 -5.84 4.02
CA GLY A 111 2.73 -5.44 3.06
C GLY A 111 2.02 -6.61 2.37
N ASP A 112 2.74 -7.69 2.10
CA ASP A 112 2.19 -8.93 1.54
C ASP A 112 1.24 -9.63 2.51
N VAL A 113 1.60 -9.69 3.80
CA VAL A 113 0.70 -10.20 4.86
C VAL A 113 -0.56 -9.35 4.94
N MET A 114 -0.43 -8.02 4.91
CA MET A 114 -1.58 -7.13 4.94
C MET A 114 -2.48 -7.29 3.70
N ASN A 115 -1.91 -7.43 2.51
CA ASN A 115 -2.68 -7.74 1.29
C ASN A 115 -3.49 -9.03 1.43
N GLY A 116 -2.87 -10.08 1.99
CA GLY A 116 -3.53 -11.35 2.26
C GLY A 116 -4.68 -11.23 3.27
N LEU A 117 -4.53 -10.43 4.32
CA LEU A 117 -5.58 -10.19 5.31
C LEU A 117 -6.76 -9.40 4.73
N LEU A 118 -6.48 -8.41 3.89
CA LEU A 118 -7.52 -7.65 3.21
C LEU A 118 -8.29 -8.52 2.21
N LEU A 119 -7.59 -9.39 1.48
CA LEU A 119 -8.21 -10.38 0.60
C LEU A 119 -9.07 -11.37 1.40
N TYR A 120 -8.55 -11.91 2.52
CA TYR A 120 -9.30 -12.80 3.40
C TYR A 120 -10.59 -12.13 3.91
N MET A 121 -10.50 -10.85 4.29
CA MET A 121 -11.65 -10.06 4.73
C MET A 121 -12.73 -9.96 3.64
N GLU A 122 -12.33 -9.69 2.39
CA GLU A 122 -13.24 -9.58 1.25
C GLU A 122 -13.89 -10.93 0.91
N ASP A 123 -13.08 -11.97 0.74
CA ASP A 123 -13.55 -13.30 0.29
C ASP A 123 -14.46 -13.99 1.32
N ASN A 124 -14.23 -13.76 2.61
CA ASN A 124 -15.01 -14.35 3.69
C ASN A 124 -16.08 -13.41 4.26
N GLN A 125 -16.21 -12.19 3.73
CA GLN A 125 -17.12 -11.17 4.26
C GLN A 125 -16.92 -10.95 5.77
N SER A 126 -15.67 -11.04 6.22
CA SER A 126 -15.29 -10.99 7.63
C SER A 126 -15.29 -9.55 8.16
N THR A 127 -15.58 -9.42 9.46
CA THR A 127 -15.37 -8.16 10.17
C THR A 127 -13.87 -7.94 10.47
N PRO A 128 -13.43 -6.70 10.72
CA PRO A 128 -12.05 -6.43 11.14
C PRO A 128 -11.61 -7.24 12.37
N ASP A 129 -12.50 -7.48 13.33
CA ASP A 129 -12.21 -8.27 14.52
C ASP A 129 -11.93 -9.74 14.18
N MET A 130 -12.75 -10.34 13.29
CA MET A 130 -12.54 -11.71 12.80
C MET A 130 -11.21 -11.84 12.06
N VAL A 131 -10.84 -10.82 11.26
CA VAL A 131 -9.55 -10.81 10.57
C VAL A 131 -8.38 -10.67 11.55
N ALA A 132 -8.54 -9.90 12.61
CA ALA A 132 -7.53 -9.80 13.66
C ALA A 132 -7.32 -11.12 14.39
N GLU A 133 -8.38 -11.84 14.72
CA GLU A 133 -8.31 -13.19 15.30
C GLU A 133 -7.61 -14.16 14.35
N TYR A 134 -8.04 -14.20 13.10
CA TYR A 134 -7.39 -15.00 12.06
C TYR A 134 -5.90 -14.68 11.92
N PHE A 135 -5.53 -13.39 11.91
CA PHE A 135 -4.14 -12.96 11.87
C PHE A 135 -3.34 -13.50 13.06
N ILE A 136 -3.85 -13.36 14.29
CA ILE A 136 -3.19 -13.82 15.50
C ILE A 136 -2.97 -15.34 15.44
N ASP A 137 -3.95 -16.09 15.00
CA ASP A 137 -3.89 -17.54 14.93
C ASP A 137 -2.91 -18.06 13.87
N THR A 138 -2.82 -17.36 12.76
CA THR A 138 -1.99 -17.79 11.61
C THR A 138 -0.57 -17.23 11.65
N ASN A 139 -0.29 -16.19 12.46
CA ASN A 139 1.01 -15.51 12.53
C ASN A 139 1.56 -15.44 13.95
N LYS A 140 1.44 -16.53 14.72
CA LYS A 140 1.82 -16.59 16.14
C LYS A 140 3.26 -16.14 16.41
N ASP A 141 4.21 -16.55 15.58
CA ASP A 141 5.62 -16.18 15.76
C ASP A 141 5.83 -14.68 15.59
N MET A 142 5.17 -14.06 14.61
CA MET A 142 5.21 -12.61 14.41
C MET A 142 4.60 -11.88 15.60
N VAL A 143 3.42 -12.31 16.06
CA VAL A 143 2.73 -11.70 17.22
C VAL A 143 3.58 -11.82 18.47
N ASN A 144 4.15 -13.00 18.72
CA ASN A 144 5.04 -13.23 19.88
C ASN A 144 6.29 -12.34 19.84
N SER A 145 6.83 -12.07 18.67
CA SER A 145 8.00 -11.19 18.52
C SER A 145 7.72 -9.73 18.94
N TRP A 146 6.48 -9.31 18.95
CA TRP A 146 6.08 -7.96 19.39
C TRP A 146 5.87 -7.84 20.90
N LEU A 147 5.73 -8.98 21.58
CA LEU A 147 5.46 -9.05 23.03
C LEU A 147 6.73 -9.27 23.87
N ASN A 148 7.86 -9.51 23.20
CA ASN A 148 9.18 -9.68 23.81
C ASN A 148 10.05 -8.44 23.58
#